data_3b7ef7d03fb4c4d63ca76b3d3be929f5
#
_entry.id   3b7ef7d03fb4c4d63ca76b3d3be929f5
#
_cell.length_a   1.000
_cell.length_b   1.000
_cell.length_c   1.000
_cell.angle_alpha   90.00
_cell.angle_beta   90.00
_cell.angle_gamma   90.00
#
_symmetry.space_group_name_H-M   'P 1'
#
loop_
_entity.id
_entity.type
_entity.pdbx_description
1 polymer ?
#
loop_
_entity_poly.entity_id
_entity_poly.type
_entity_poly.pdbx_seq_one_letter_code
_entity_poly.pdbx_strand_id
1 'polypeptide(L)'
;NIHLLTNSSVGLPSDIWVPAIDSVPSQSSRQLAASISTQLKNGMYEISLEGYYKTMSDLITYKAGYSNLSSTESWENAIEIGGEGESYGMELFVQKKKGATTGWIGYTLSWTNRQFQNINFGEWYPYKYDRRHDLSVVVSHKFNDRFDLGATWVYGTGNAINFPQSVYLGLPYQGWSGQNIDLVESYGERNSVRMNAYHRFDFGANFHKNGEHYSRTFSIAVYNLYNRRNPFFVYLSQENNQRVAKQVSLFPMIPSISYRIKF
;
A
#
# COMPACT_ATOMS: atom_id res chain seq x y z
N ASN A 1 0.91 -23.48 -4.93
CA ASN A 1 1.09 -22.23 -4.18
C ASN A 1 1.92 -21.22 -4.98
N ILE A 2 1.73 -19.94 -4.68
CA ILE A 2 2.44 -18.84 -5.32
C ILE A 2 2.97 -17.88 -4.26
N HIS A 3 4.07 -17.21 -4.53
CA HIS A 3 4.67 -16.19 -3.69
C HIS A 3 4.57 -14.82 -4.36
N LEU A 4 4.37 -13.77 -3.57
CA LEU A 4 4.55 -12.40 -4.02
C LEU A 4 5.98 -11.95 -3.69
N LEU A 5 6.78 -11.74 -4.70
CA LEU A 5 8.13 -11.22 -4.60
C LEU A 5 8.10 -9.72 -4.81
N THR A 6 8.41 -8.96 -3.76
CA THR A 6 8.27 -7.49 -3.75
C THR A 6 9.62 -6.80 -3.84
N ASN A 7 9.72 -5.78 -4.67
CA ASN A 7 10.88 -4.90 -4.72
C ASN A 7 10.60 -3.61 -3.93
N SER A 8 11.38 -3.36 -2.88
CA SER A 8 11.29 -2.16 -2.05
C SER A 8 12.34 -1.08 -2.40
N SER A 9 13.14 -1.31 -3.43
CA SER A 9 14.13 -0.34 -3.90
C SER A 9 13.47 0.90 -4.52
N VAL A 10 14.25 1.98 -4.61
CA VAL A 10 13.87 3.20 -5.34
C VAL A 10 13.68 2.87 -6.82
N GLY A 11 12.63 3.39 -7.43
CA GLY A 11 12.29 3.17 -8.82
C GLY A 11 10.91 2.55 -9.02
N LEU A 12 10.64 2.12 -10.25
CA LEU A 12 9.35 1.53 -10.61
C LEU A 12 9.08 0.26 -9.78
N PRO A 13 7.94 0.17 -9.09
CA PRO A 13 7.59 -1.04 -8.36
C PRO A 13 7.41 -2.20 -9.35
N SER A 14 8.19 -3.26 -9.12
CA SER A 14 8.24 -4.46 -9.96
C SER A 14 7.94 -5.69 -9.10
N ASP A 15 6.73 -5.75 -8.57
CA ASP A 15 6.30 -6.91 -7.80
C ASP A 15 5.85 -8.01 -8.78
N ILE A 16 6.33 -9.23 -8.57
CA ILE A 16 6.00 -10.39 -9.41
C ILE A 16 5.47 -11.56 -8.58
N TRP A 17 4.61 -12.36 -9.21
CA TRP A 17 4.15 -13.61 -8.65
C TRP A 17 5.02 -14.76 -9.19
N VAL A 18 5.58 -15.56 -8.28
CA VAL A 18 6.41 -16.71 -8.61
C VAL A 18 5.83 -17.98 -8.02
N PRO A 19 5.94 -19.14 -8.68
CA PRO A 19 5.43 -20.40 -8.15
C PRO A 19 6.28 -20.90 -6.98
N ALA A 20 5.66 -21.65 -6.06
CA ALA A 20 6.40 -22.51 -5.15
C ALA A 20 6.89 -23.74 -5.93
N ILE A 21 8.16 -24.09 -5.73
CA ILE A 21 8.85 -25.21 -6.36
C ILE A 21 9.65 -25.98 -5.29
N ASP A 22 10.27 -27.08 -5.65
CA ASP A 22 11.01 -27.90 -4.68
C ASP A 22 12.12 -27.13 -3.95
N SER A 23 12.82 -26.22 -4.65
CA SER A 23 13.86 -25.35 -4.08
C SER A 23 13.31 -24.13 -3.34
N VAL A 24 12.01 -23.79 -3.50
CA VAL A 24 11.35 -22.63 -2.90
C VAL A 24 10.05 -23.08 -2.25
N PRO A 25 10.10 -23.53 -0.96
CA PRO A 25 8.95 -24.11 -0.28
C PRO A 25 7.83 -23.10 -0.09
N SER A 26 6.60 -23.61 0.04
CA SER A 26 5.42 -22.79 0.29
C SER A 26 5.50 -22.04 1.61
N GLN A 27 5.13 -20.77 1.60
CA GLN A 27 4.99 -19.99 2.85
C GLN A 27 3.90 -20.58 3.74
N SER A 28 4.11 -20.54 5.04
CA SER A 28 3.10 -20.87 6.03
C SER A 28 2.84 -19.71 6.99
N SER A 29 1.65 -19.69 7.59
CA SER A 29 1.34 -18.69 8.61
C SER A 29 0.39 -19.24 9.67
N ARG A 30 0.51 -18.70 10.89
CA ARG A 30 -0.40 -18.93 12.01
C ARG A 30 -0.90 -17.60 12.51
N GLN A 31 -2.20 -17.50 12.76
CA GLN A 31 -2.81 -16.25 13.26
C GLN A 31 -3.73 -16.56 14.43
N LEU A 32 -3.64 -15.70 15.45
CA LEU A 32 -4.60 -15.58 16.52
C LEU A 32 -5.30 -14.22 16.37
N ALA A 33 -6.63 -14.20 16.42
CA ALA A 33 -7.39 -12.97 16.41
C ALA A 33 -8.52 -13.08 17.46
N ALA A 34 -8.85 -11.95 18.06
CA ALA A 34 -9.97 -11.82 18.98
C ALA A 34 -10.72 -10.53 18.69
N SER A 35 -12.03 -10.59 18.66
CA SER A 35 -12.88 -9.44 18.39
C SER A 35 -14.04 -9.33 19.38
N ILE A 36 -14.46 -8.09 19.62
CA ILE A 36 -15.67 -7.75 20.33
C ILE A 36 -16.51 -6.83 19.46
N SER A 37 -17.80 -7.10 19.36
CA SER A 37 -18.72 -6.25 18.61
C SER A 37 -19.99 -5.99 19.39
N THR A 38 -20.60 -4.84 19.15
CA THR A 38 -21.87 -4.45 19.78
C THR A 38 -22.74 -3.66 18.81
N GLN A 39 -24.05 -3.77 19.01
CA GLN A 39 -25.02 -2.97 18.29
C GLN A 39 -25.75 -2.05 19.27
N LEU A 40 -25.87 -0.77 18.94
CA LEU A 40 -26.50 0.25 19.74
C LEU A 40 -27.73 0.82 19.03
N LYS A 41 -28.67 1.36 19.83
CA LYS A 41 -29.88 2.02 19.32
C LYS A 41 -30.67 1.17 18.32
N ASN A 42 -31.06 -0.04 18.74
CA ASN A 42 -31.82 -1.00 17.91
C ASN A 42 -31.13 -1.30 16.56
N GLY A 43 -29.82 -1.53 16.59
CA GLY A 43 -29.04 -1.84 15.40
C GLY A 43 -28.82 -0.64 14.48
N MET A 44 -28.96 0.60 14.98
CA MET A 44 -28.60 1.82 14.21
C MET A 44 -27.10 1.94 14.07
N TYR A 45 -26.35 1.66 15.11
CA TYR A 45 -24.90 1.67 15.12
C TYR A 45 -24.34 0.28 15.37
N GLU A 46 -23.27 -0.05 14.70
CA GLU A 46 -22.43 -1.22 14.96
C GLU A 46 -21.02 -0.73 15.24
N ILE A 47 -20.40 -1.26 16.30
CA ILE A 47 -19.04 -0.98 16.68
C ILE A 47 -18.34 -2.31 16.88
N SER A 48 -17.20 -2.50 16.27
CA SER A 48 -16.33 -3.66 16.52
C SER A 48 -14.89 -3.22 16.74
N LEU A 49 -14.22 -3.94 17.63
CA LEU A 49 -12.80 -3.83 17.89
C LEU A 49 -12.20 -5.22 17.76
N GLU A 50 -11.17 -5.36 16.95
CA GLU A 50 -10.43 -6.59 16.76
C GLU A 50 -8.94 -6.38 17.04
N GLY A 51 -8.29 -7.37 17.64
CA GLY A 51 -6.86 -7.46 17.76
C GLY A 51 -6.37 -8.77 17.15
N TYR A 52 -5.19 -8.75 16.50
CA TYR A 52 -4.61 -9.93 15.89
C TYR A 52 -3.10 -9.98 16.07
N TYR A 53 -2.57 -11.20 16.07
CA TYR A 53 -1.14 -11.50 15.97
C TYR A 53 -0.93 -12.66 15.00
N LYS A 54 -0.06 -12.46 14.01
CA LYS A 54 0.25 -13.42 12.95
C LYS A 54 1.74 -13.62 12.85
N THR A 55 2.16 -14.89 12.81
CA THR A 55 3.54 -15.29 12.46
C THR A 55 3.55 -15.94 11.07
N MET A 56 4.66 -15.78 10.37
CA MET A 56 4.85 -16.29 9.02
C MET A 56 6.24 -16.95 8.95
N SER A 57 6.35 -18.04 8.19
CA SER A 57 7.61 -18.73 7.91
C SER A 57 7.75 -19.05 6.43
N ASP A 58 8.95 -19.43 6.04
CA ASP A 58 9.35 -19.74 4.67
C ASP A 58 9.08 -18.58 3.70
N LEU A 59 9.25 -17.34 4.19
CA LEU A 59 9.12 -16.15 3.37
C LEU A 59 10.28 -16.06 2.38
N ILE A 60 10.02 -15.39 1.24
CA ILE A 60 11.04 -15.07 0.25
C ILE A 60 11.18 -13.57 0.05
N THR A 61 12.36 -13.13 -0.32
CA THR A 61 12.66 -11.73 -0.70
C THR A 61 13.78 -11.69 -1.74
N TYR A 62 13.97 -10.56 -2.41
CA TYR A 62 15.17 -10.36 -3.23
C TYR A 62 16.42 -10.26 -2.33
N LYS A 63 17.51 -10.89 -2.79
CA LYS A 63 18.84 -10.66 -2.23
C LYS A 63 19.20 -9.17 -2.30
N ALA A 64 20.11 -8.72 -1.46
CA ALA A 64 20.58 -7.34 -1.49
C ALA A 64 21.18 -7.01 -2.87
N GLY A 65 20.79 -5.86 -3.45
CA GLY A 65 21.28 -5.42 -4.78
C GLY A 65 20.58 -6.05 -5.99
N TYR A 66 19.71 -7.03 -5.80
CA TYR A 66 18.96 -7.64 -6.91
C TYR A 66 17.60 -6.97 -7.15
N SER A 67 17.22 -6.87 -8.41
CA SER A 67 15.84 -6.57 -8.85
C SER A 67 15.58 -7.28 -10.19
N ASN A 68 14.31 -7.60 -10.48
CA ASN A 68 13.93 -8.25 -11.73
C ASN A 68 14.14 -7.36 -12.99
N LEU A 69 14.43 -6.08 -12.83
CA LEU A 69 14.74 -5.15 -13.93
C LEU A 69 16.23 -5.16 -14.32
N SER A 70 17.11 -5.65 -13.47
CA SER A 70 18.57 -5.52 -13.64
C SER A 70 19.28 -6.85 -13.92
N SER A 71 18.62 -8.00 -13.86
CA SER A 71 19.27 -9.29 -14.05
C SER A 71 18.66 -10.09 -15.21
N THR A 72 19.54 -10.69 -16.01
CA THR A 72 19.20 -11.71 -17.02
C THR A 72 19.14 -13.11 -16.41
N GLU A 73 19.39 -13.23 -15.11
CA GLU A 73 19.38 -14.50 -14.39
C GLU A 73 17.98 -14.95 -14.02
N SER A 74 17.82 -16.25 -13.79
CA SER A 74 16.58 -16.81 -13.25
C SER A 74 16.23 -16.17 -11.91
N TRP A 75 14.95 -15.90 -11.68
CA TRP A 75 14.45 -15.31 -10.43
C TRP A 75 14.84 -16.14 -9.20
N GLU A 76 15.02 -17.46 -9.34
CA GLU A 76 15.44 -18.38 -8.27
C GLU A 76 16.81 -18.03 -7.70
N ASN A 77 17.73 -17.55 -8.55
CA ASN A 77 19.07 -17.13 -8.12
C ASN A 77 19.07 -15.76 -7.44
N ALA A 78 18.04 -14.96 -7.68
CA ALA A 78 17.92 -13.59 -7.19
C ALA A 78 17.27 -13.49 -5.81
N ILE A 79 16.78 -14.60 -5.24
CA ILE A 79 16.01 -14.59 -4.00
C ILE A 79 16.79 -15.16 -2.81
N GLU A 80 16.40 -14.68 -1.63
CA GLU A 80 16.68 -15.26 -0.32
C GLU A 80 15.42 -15.98 0.15
N ILE A 81 15.57 -17.19 0.70
CA ILE A 81 14.49 -18.06 1.18
C ILE A 81 14.60 -18.26 2.70
N GLY A 82 13.57 -18.86 3.30
CA GLY A 82 13.58 -19.22 4.73
C GLY A 82 13.41 -18.01 5.66
N GLY A 83 12.83 -16.92 5.16
CA GLY A 83 12.54 -15.76 5.99
C GLY A 83 11.39 -15.99 6.96
N GLU A 84 11.44 -15.27 8.06
CA GLU A 84 10.38 -15.17 9.06
C GLU A 84 9.66 -13.84 8.97
N GLY A 85 8.42 -13.80 9.47
CA GLY A 85 7.63 -12.58 9.51
C GLY A 85 6.67 -12.58 10.67
N GLU A 86 6.33 -11.36 11.09
CA GLU A 86 5.28 -11.11 12.06
C GLU A 86 4.38 -9.96 11.61
N SER A 87 3.11 -10.04 11.95
CA SER A 87 2.18 -8.94 11.75
C SER A 87 1.21 -8.90 12.91
N TYR A 88 1.00 -7.72 13.49
CA TYR A 88 0.07 -7.53 14.59
C TYR A 88 -0.57 -6.15 14.53
N GLY A 89 -1.75 -6.05 15.15
CA GLY A 89 -2.46 -4.79 15.11
C GLY A 89 -3.82 -4.82 15.78
N MET A 90 -4.48 -3.66 15.70
CA MET A 90 -5.85 -3.45 16.16
C MET A 90 -6.66 -2.81 15.05
N GLU A 91 -7.92 -3.22 14.92
CA GLU A 91 -8.88 -2.69 13.96
C GLU A 91 -10.13 -2.20 14.68
N LEU A 92 -10.46 -0.93 14.50
CA LEU A 92 -11.70 -0.32 14.98
C LEU A 92 -12.63 -0.08 13.79
N PHE A 93 -13.84 -0.59 13.87
CA PHE A 93 -14.88 -0.35 12.89
C PHE A 93 -16.13 0.23 13.55
N VAL A 94 -16.63 1.33 13.01
CA VAL A 94 -17.86 1.98 13.47
C VAL A 94 -18.75 2.23 12.28
N GLN A 95 -19.97 1.68 12.29
CA GLN A 95 -20.93 1.84 11.22
C GLN A 95 -22.26 2.40 11.73
N LYS A 96 -22.80 3.37 11.00
CA LYS A 96 -24.17 3.82 11.12
C LYS A 96 -25.01 3.29 9.97
N LYS A 97 -25.99 2.42 10.27
CA LYS A 97 -26.77 1.65 9.27
C LYS A 97 -28.09 2.30 8.88
N LYS A 98 -28.67 3.15 9.74
CA LYS A 98 -30.05 3.66 9.59
C LYS A 98 -30.08 5.19 9.66
N GLY A 99 -31.14 5.77 9.03
CA GLY A 99 -31.42 7.19 8.96
C GLY A 99 -30.98 7.82 7.64
N ALA A 100 -31.20 9.13 7.50
CA ALA A 100 -30.88 9.87 6.28
C ALA A 100 -29.36 9.90 6.01
N THR A 101 -28.55 9.89 7.07
CA THR A 101 -27.09 9.75 6.99
C THR A 101 -26.70 8.35 7.44
N THR A 102 -25.99 7.64 6.58
CA THR A 102 -25.38 6.31 6.84
C THR A 102 -23.90 6.36 6.48
N GLY A 103 -23.13 5.39 6.94
CA GLY A 103 -21.70 5.33 6.62
C GLY A 103 -20.92 4.53 7.64
N TRP A 104 -19.61 4.54 7.48
CA TRP A 104 -18.70 3.82 8.39
C TRP A 104 -17.34 4.50 8.47
N ILE A 105 -16.65 4.21 9.55
CA ILE A 105 -15.25 4.54 9.80
C ILE A 105 -14.55 3.23 10.13
N GLY A 106 -13.49 2.93 9.39
CA GLY A 106 -12.56 1.85 9.68
C GLY A 106 -11.19 2.40 9.95
N TYR A 107 -10.59 2.02 11.07
CA TYR A 107 -9.23 2.42 11.43
C TYR A 107 -8.42 1.20 11.82
N THR A 108 -7.25 1.04 11.20
CA THR A 108 -6.28 -0.01 11.51
C THR A 108 -4.98 0.62 12.00
N LEU A 109 -4.49 0.11 13.12
CA LEU A 109 -3.15 0.36 13.65
C LEU A 109 -2.39 -0.96 13.57
N SER A 110 -1.35 -1.06 12.74
CA SER A 110 -0.66 -2.33 12.50
C SER A 110 0.85 -2.19 12.31
N TRP A 111 1.52 -3.30 12.54
CA TRP A 111 2.95 -3.51 12.30
C TRP A 111 3.14 -4.79 11.50
N THR A 112 3.99 -4.77 10.51
CA THR A 112 4.40 -5.94 9.74
C THR A 112 5.89 -5.91 9.50
N ASN A 113 6.59 -6.87 10.09
CA ASN A 113 8.05 -6.99 10.04
C ASN A 113 8.46 -8.30 9.37
N ARG A 114 9.67 -8.32 8.85
CA ARG A 114 10.33 -9.51 8.28
C ARG A 114 11.75 -9.61 8.76
N GLN A 115 12.26 -10.84 8.76
CA GLN A 115 13.66 -11.17 9.11
C GLN A 115 14.18 -12.22 8.15
N PHE A 116 15.40 -12.06 7.67
CA PHE A 116 16.13 -13.02 6.85
C PHE A 116 17.59 -13.03 7.29
N GLN A 117 18.20 -14.20 7.30
CA GLN A 117 19.56 -14.37 7.82
C GLN A 117 20.59 -13.46 7.12
N ASN A 118 20.53 -13.33 5.80
CA ASN A 118 21.48 -12.59 5.00
C ASN A 118 20.98 -11.20 4.55
N ILE A 119 19.87 -10.75 5.10
CA ILE A 119 19.30 -9.43 4.80
C ILE A 119 19.28 -8.62 6.10
N ASN A 120 19.66 -7.33 6.01
CA ASN A 120 19.67 -6.40 7.15
C ASN A 120 20.46 -6.95 8.36
N PHE A 121 21.59 -7.63 8.11
CA PHE A 121 22.42 -8.26 9.14
C PHE A 121 21.70 -9.28 10.02
N GLY A 122 20.63 -9.90 9.53
CA GLY A 122 19.80 -10.80 10.28
C GLY A 122 18.82 -10.14 11.25
N GLU A 123 18.71 -8.82 11.23
CA GLU A 123 17.82 -8.06 12.09
C GLU A 123 16.42 -7.88 11.46
N TRP A 124 15.41 -7.72 12.32
CA TRP A 124 14.05 -7.42 11.90
C TRP A 124 13.95 -6.07 11.18
N TYR A 125 13.16 -6.01 10.13
CA TYR A 125 12.92 -4.77 9.39
C TYR A 125 11.47 -4.66 8.93
N PRO A 126 10.93 -3.42 8.74
CA PRO A 126 9.56 -3.23 8.26
C PRO A 126 9.37 -3.83 6.86
N TYR A 127 8.28 -4.54 6.66
CA TYR A 127 7.90 -4.98 5.32
C TYR A 127 7.52 -3.78 4.45
N LYS A 128 7.73 -3.85 3.14
CA LYS A 128 7.36 -2.79 2.17
C LYS A 128 5.95 -2.24 2.37
N TYR A 129 5.00 -3.12 2.62
CA TYR A 129 3.59 -2.79 2.81
C TYR A 129 3.19 -2.62 4.28
N ASP A 130 4.14 -2.45 5.17
CA ASP A 130 3.86 -2.06 6.56
C ASP A 130 3.22 -0.67 6.58
N ARG A 131 1.94 -0.60 6.87
CA ARG A 131 1.20 0.64 7.08
C ARG A 131 0.84 0.77 8.54
N ARG A 132 1.42 1.77 9.19
CA ARG A 132 1.20 2.02 10.62
C ARG A 132 -0.25 2.44 10.90
N HIS A 133 -0.77 3.32 10.09
CA HIS A 133 -2.12 3.82 10.19
C HIS A 133 -2.81 3.67 8.84
N ASP A 134 -3.98 3.07 8.85
CA ASP A 134 -4.89 3.04 7.72
C ASP A 134 -6.28 3.48 8.20
N LEU A 135 -6.85 4.51 7.60
CA LEU A 135 -8.14 5.08 7.97
C LEU A 135 -9.00 5.26 6.73
N SER A 136 -10.20 4.75 6.81
CA SER A 136 -11.22 4.90 5.77
C SER A 136 -12.50 5.43 6.37
N VAL A 137 -13.07 6.46 5.77
CA VAL A 137 -14.33 7.07 6.15
C VAL A 137 -15.25 7.11 4.94
N VAL A 138 -16.42 6.53 5.06
CA VAL A 138 -17.44 6.55 4.01
C VAL A 138 -18.73 7.12 4.60
N VAL A 139 -19.28 8.12 3.95
CA VAL A 139 -20.54 8.75 4.36
C VAL A 139 -21.46 8.87 3.14
N SER A 140 -22.72 8.51 3.34
CA SER A 140 -23.79 8.77 2.39
C SER A 140 -24.91 9.50 3.11
N HIS A 141 -25.44 10.55 2.47
CA HIS A 141 -26.55 11.31 2.99
C HIS A 141 -27.65 11.44 1.94
N LYS A 142 -28.82 10.92 2.30
CA LYS A 142 -30.05 11.01 1.48
C LYS A 142 -30.87 12.21 1.94
N PHE A 143 -30.90 13.27 1.16
CA PHE A 143 -31.72 14.45 1.45
C PHE A 143 -33.20 14.18 1.22
N ASN A 144 -33.49 13.45 0.14
CA ASN A 144 -34.83 13.03 -0.25
C ASN A 144 -34.74 11.89 -1.29
N ASP A 145 -35.86 11.44 -1.82
CA ASP A 145 -35.91 10.36 -2.83
C ASP A 145 -35.33 10.77 -4.20
N ARG A 146 -35.03 12.03 -4.39
CA ARG A 146 -34.51 12.56 -5.66
C ARG A 146 -33.05 12.95 -5.60
N PHE A 147 -32.46 13.07 -4.40
CA PHE A 147 -31.12 13.57 -4.25
C PHE A 147 -30.40 12.95 -3.06
N ASP A 148 -29.20 12.42 -3.30
CA ASP A 148 -28.25 11.97 -2.28
C ASP A 148 -26.82 12.39 -2.62
N LEU A 149 -25.99 12.44 -1.58
CA LEU A 149 -24.55 12.67 -1.66
C LEU A 149 -23.81 11.49 -1.07
N GLY A 150 -22.64 11.20 -1.63
CA GLY A 150 -21.67 10.27 -1.12
C GLY A 150 -20.29 10.90 -1.00
N ALA A 151 -19.58 10.57 0.07
CA ALA A 151 -18.21 11.00 0.27
C ALA A 151 -17.37 9.86 0.83
N THR A 152 -16.14 9.75 0.35
CA THR A 152 -15.16 8.78 0.85
C THR A 152 -13.85 9.50 1.10
N TRP A 153 -13.28 9.30 2.29
CA TRP A 153 -11.93 9.76 2.59
C TRP A 153 -11.08 8.59 3.07
N VAL A 154 -9.90 8.47 2.51
CA VAL A 154 -8.94 7.43 2.87
C VAL A 154 -7.61 8.07 3.23
N TYR A 155 -6.94 7.48 4.22
CA TYR A 155 -5.60 7.83 4.65
C TYR A 155 -4.81 6.56 4.93
N GLY A 156 -3.56 6.51 4.49
CA GLY A 156 -2.63 5.43 4.83
C GLY A 156 -1.21 5.96 4.99
N THR A 157 -0.51 5.49 6.01
CA THR A 157 0.94 5.73 6.15
C THR A 157 1.65 5.25 4.88
N GLY A 158 2.65 6.00 4.42
CA GLY A 158 3.43 5.66 3.23
C GLY A 158 4.15 4.32 3.37
N ASN A 159 4.38 3.66 2.24
CA ASN A 159 5.12 2.39 2.18
C ASN A 159 6.54 2.56 2.68
N ALA A 160 7.08 1.53 3.32
CA ALA A 160 8.48 1.46 3.71
C ALA A 160 9.34 1.12 2.49
N ILE A 161 10.38 1.89 2.26
CA ILE A 161 11.27 1.73 1.11
C ILE A 161 12.74 1.70 1.53
N ASN A 162 13.52 1.02 0.72
CA ASN A 162 14.96 1.02 0.82
C ASN A 162 15.51 2.22 0.04
N PHE A 163 15.98 3.23 0.76
CA PHE A 163 16.44 4.49 0.16
C PHE A 163 17.92 4.72 0.48
N PRO A 164 18.78 5.05 -0.53
CA PRO A 164 20.19 5.31 -0.27
C PRO A 164 20.35 6.58 0.59
N GLN A 165 21.08 6.45 1.69
CA GLN A 165 21.32 7.53 2.65
C GLN A 165 22.54 8.37 2.29
N SER A 166 23.54 7.76 1.63
CA SER A 166 24.74 8.43 1.18
C SER A 166 25.29 7.79 -0.09
N VAL A 167 26.20 8.49 -0.73
CA VAL A 167 26.92 8.02 -1.93
C VAL A 167 28.40 8.31 -1.71
N TYR A 168 29.24 7.35 -1.99
CA TYR A 168 30.70 7.52 -1.93
C TYR A 168 31.34 7.03 -3.22
N LEU A 169 32.57 7.48 -3.45
CA LEU A 169 33.37 7.03 -4.56
C LEU A 169 33.86 5.61 -4.30
N GLY A 170 33.52 4.67 -5.18
CA GLY A 170 34.03 3.31 -5.13
C GLY A 170 35.56 3.29 -5.33
N LEU A 171 36.22 2.29 -4.77
CA LEU A 171 37.65 2.07 -5.03
C LEU A 171 37.80 1.62 -6.49
N PRO A 172 38.75 2.21 -7.26
CA PRO A 172 39.03 1.75 -8.59
C PRO A 172 39.51 0.29 -8.55
N TYR A 173 38.87 -0.57 -9.33
CA TYR A 173 39.35 -1.95 -9.49
C TYR A 173 40.71 -1.92 -10.20
N GLN A 174 41.77 -2.46 -9.54
CA GLN A 174 43.06 -2.58 -10.14
C GLN A 174 43.02 -3.48 -11.37
N GLY A 175 43.13 -2.91 -12.57
CA GLY A 175 43.22 -3.68 -13.82
C GLY A 175 42.56 -3.03 -15.03
N TRP A 176 41.85 -1.93 -14.90
CA TRP A 176 41.23 -1.27 -16.05
C TRP A 176 41.79 0.15 -16.27
N SER A 177 42.32 0.40 -17.46
CA SER A 177 42.89 1.68 -17.90
C SER A 177 41.82 2.74 -18.23
N GLY A 178 40.68 2.75 -17.63
CA GLY A 178 39.61 3.74 -17.78
C GLY A 178 39.16 4.27 -16.43
N GLN A 179 39.28 5.59 -16.23
CA GLN A 179 38.88 6.30 -14.99
C GLN A 179 37.35 6.37 -14.81
N ASN A 180 36.64 5.27 -14.75
CA ASN A 180 35.28 5.28 -14.26
C ASN A 180 35.29 4.96 -12.77
N ILE A 181 35.30 6.04 -11.97
CA ILE A 181 35.01 5.91 -10.53
C ILE A 181 33.52 5.72 -10.39
N ASP A 182 33.11 4.50 -10.08
CA ASP A 182 31.70 4.22 -9.85
C ASP A 182 31.23 4.82 -8.52
N LEU A 183 30.08 5.47 -8.57
CA LEU A 183 29.40 5.95 -7.36
C LEU A 183 28.70 4.77 -6.68
N VAL A 184 29.11 4.45 -5.47
CA VAL A 184 28.52 3.39 -4.67
C VAL A 184 27.48 3.99 -3.73
N GLU A 185 26.27 3.47 -3.76
CA GLU A 185 25.19 3.88 -2.87
C GLU A 185 25.28 3.14 -1.55
N SER A 186 25.25 3.88 -0.44
CA SER A 186 25.17 3.33 0.90
C SER A 186 23.75 3.40 1.41
N TYR A 187 23.23 2.27 1.79
CA TYR A 187 21.91 2.12 2.39
C TYR A 187 22.06 1.94 3.91
N GLY A 188 21.15 2.54 4.67
CA GLY A 188 20.99 2.23 6.09
C GLY A 188 20.25 0.92 6.32
N GLU A 189 19.53 0.81 7.42
CA GLU A 189 18.66 -0.32 7.69
C GLU A 189 17.63 -0.50 6.58
N ARG A 190 17.30 -1.75 6.28
CA ARG A 190 16.37 -2.08 5.20
C ARG A 190 14.98 -1.51 5.47
N ASN A 191 14.40 -0.84 4.46
CA ASN A 191 13.06 -0.24 4.52
C ASN A 191 12.88 0.78 5.66
N SER A 192 13.96 1.45 6.09
CA SER A 192 13.94 2.45 7.17
C SER A 192 13.29 3.77 6.80
N VAL A 193 13.13 4.05 5.51
CA VAL A 193 12.54 5.30 5.01
C VAL A 193 11.08 5.05 4.60
N ARG A 194 10.20 5.99 4.94
CA ARG A 194 8.80 5.92 4.50
C ARG A 194 8.50 6.96 3.45
N MET A 195 7.76 6.54 2.44
CA MET A 195 7.17 7.46 1.46
C MET A 195 6.18 8.39 2.15
N ASN A 196 5.83 9.49 1.49
CA ASN A 196 4.76 10.37 1.94
C ASN A 196 3.46 9.59 2.14
N ALA A 197 2.66 10.00 3.13
CA ALA A 197 1.36 9.39 3.38
C ALA A 197 0.43 9.55 2.17
N TYR A 198 -0.31 8.48 1.89
CA TYR A 198 -1.38 8.48 0.91
C TYR A 198 -2.66 9.00 1.55
N HIS A 199 -3.35 9.96 0.95
CA HIS A 199 -4.72 10.27 1.32
C HIS A 199 -5.50 10.87 0.14
N ARG A 200 -6.80 10.64 0.15
CA ARG A 200 -7.67 11.03 -0.95
C ARG A 200 -9.08 11.28 -0.44
N PHE A 201 -9.73 12.27 -1.02
CA PHE A 201 -11.13 12.55 -0.80
C PHE A 201 -11.89 12.46 -2.11
N ASP A 202 -12.89 11.60 -2.14
CA ASP A 202 -13.78 11.39 -3.27
C ASP A 202 -15.18 11.87 -2.88
N PHE A 203 -15.85 12.49 -3.82
CA PHE A 203 -17.19 13.04 -3.59
C PHE A 203 -18.10 12.74 -4.77
N GLY A 204 -19.37 12.46 -4.51
CA GLY A 204 -20.36 12.19 -5.53
C GLY A 204 -21.74 12.68 -5.16
N ALA A 205 -22.50 13.09 -6.15
CA ALA A 205 -23.89 13.53 -6.06
C ALA A 205 -24.75 12.74 -7.05
N ASN A 206 -25.88 12.22 -6.59
CA ASN A 206 -26.82 11.46 -7.38
C ASN A 206 -28.18 12.17 -7.43
N PHE A 207 -28.71 12.31 -8.63
CA PHE A 207 -30.02 12.88 -8.91
C PHE A 207 -30.92 11.79 -9.48
N HIS A 208 -31.99 11.44 -8.75
CA HIS A 208 -32.90 10.36 -9.09
C HIS A 208 -34.22 10.90 -9.62
N LYS A 209 -34.76 10.23 -10.64
CA LYS A 209 -36.11 10.44 -11.14
C LYS A 209 -36.77 9.08 -11.34
N ASN A 210 -37.76 8.78 -10.51
CA ASN A 210 -38.53 7.55 -10.58
C ASN A 210 -39.83 7.83 -11.34
N GLY A 211 -40.11 7.02 -12.35
CA GLY A 211 -41.40 6.95 -13.07
C GLY A 211 -42.07 5.61 -12.80
N GLU A 212 -43.25 5.38 -13.35
CA GLU A 212 -44.01 4.16 -13.13
C GLU A 212 -43.37 2.90 -13.72
N HIS A 213 -42.67 3.03 -14.86
CA HIS A 213 -42.05 1.90 -15.57
C HIS A 213 -40.54 1.96 -15.65
N TYR A 214 -39.91 3.05 -15.20
CA TYR A 214 -38.47 3.20 -15.25
C TYR A 214 -37.95 4.12 -14.14
N SER A 215 -36.72 3.92 -13.73
CA SER A 215 -35.98 4.87 -12.89
C SER A 215 -34.72 5.38 -13.60
N ARG A 216 -34.43 6.65 -13.40
CA ARG A 216 -33.24 7.30 -13.96
C ARG A 216 -32.38 7.85 -12.83
N THR A 217 -31.08 7.70 -12.97
CA THR A 217 -30.10 8.30 -12.06
C THR A 217 -29.05 9.03 -12.88
N PHE A 218 -28.89 10.32 -12.63
CA PHE A 218 -27.79 11.11 -13.12
C PHE A 218 -26.80 11.32 -11.97
N SER A 219 -25.54 10.96 -12.18
CA SER A 219 -24.48 11.02 -11.16
C SER A 219 -23.33 11.89 -11.64
N ILE A 220 -22.86 12.76 -10.76
CA ILE A 220 -21.61 13.52 -10.92
C ILE A 220 -20.71 13.10 -9.77
N ALA A 221 -19.48 12.72 -10.06
CA ALA A 221 -18.51 12.37 -9.04
C ALA A 221 -17.13 12.93 -9.36
N VAL A 222 -16.34 13.15 -8.33
CA VAL A 222 -14.95 13.58 -8.44
C VAL A 222 -14.09 12.70 -7.58
N TYR A 223 -13.19 11.99 -8.22
CA TYR A 223 -12.11 11.26 -7.57
C TYR A 223 -10.99 12.25 -7.22
N ASN A 224 -10.41 12.12 -6.02
CA ASN A 224 -9.31 12.96 -5.54
C ASN A 224 -9.65 14.46 -5.62
N LEU A 225 -10.73 14.88 -4.97
CA LEU A 225 -11.32 16.22 -5.07
C LEU A 225 -10.33 17.36 -4.80
N TYR A 226 -9.39 17.19 -3.86
CA TYR A 226 -8.37 18.19 -3.56
C TYR A 226 -7.06 17.99 -4.35
N ASN A 227 -7.09 17.15 -5.41
CA ASN A 227 -5.99 16.95 -6.36
C ASN A 227 -4.63 16.64 -5.72
N ARG A 228 -4.62 15.81 -4.66
CA ARG A 228 -3.37 15.42 -4.01
C ARG A 228 -2.52 14.56 -4.94
N ARG A 229 -1.25 14.88 -5.03
CA ARG A 229 -0.26 14.06 -5.73
C ARG A 229 0.20 12.92 -4.81
N ASN A 230 -0.59 11.85 -4.73
CA ASN A 230 -0.27 10.69 -3.92
C ASN A 230 0.96 9.95 -4.48
N PRO A 231 1.88 9.48 -3.62
CA PRO A 231 3.07 8.78 -4.09
C PRO A 231 2.71 7.42 -4.69
N PHE A 232 3.25 7.15 -5.88
CA PHE A 232 3.23 5.83 -6.49
C PHE A 232 4.59 5.16 -6.34
N PHE A 233 5.65 5.85 -6.74
CA PHE A 233 7.04 5.47 -6.43
C PHE A 233 7.92 6.72 -6.37
N VAL A 234 9.14 6.53 -5.83
CA VAL A 234 10.19 7.53 -5.78
C VAL A 234 11.36 7.05 -6.63
N TYR A 235 12.02 7.95 -7.34
CA TYR A 235 13.24 7.65 -8.08
C TYR A 235 14.28 8.75 -7.85
N LEU A 236 15.55 8.39 -8.03
CA LEU A 236 16.65 9.34 -7.97
C LEU A 236 16.90 9.92 -9.36
N SER A 237 17.08 11.22 -9.42
CA SER A 237 17.42 11.99 -10.62
C SER A 237 18.60 12.90 -10.33
N GLN A 238 19.30 13.32 -11.37
CA GLN A 238 20.39 14.30 -11.25
C GLN A 238 19.92 15.64 -11.84
N GLU A 239 19.91 16.69 -11.03
CA GLU A 239 19.60 18.05 -11.45
C GLU A 239 20.67 19.00 -10.93
N ASN A 240 21.19 19.86 -11.83
CA ASN A 240 22.23 20.85 -11.48
C ASN A 240 23.40 20.22 -10.70
N ASN A 241 23.84 19.04 -11.13
CA ASN A 241 24.92 18.27 -10.49
C ASN A 241 24.60 17.79 -9.04
N GLN A 242 23.34 17.82 -8.63
CA GLN A 242 22.86 17.32 -7.34
C GLN A 242 21.91 16.15 -7.55
N ARG A 243 22.00 15.11 -6.71
CA ARG A 243 21.02 14.03 -6.68
C ARG A 243 19.77 14.50 -5.94
N VAL A 244 18.64 14.36 -6.58
CA VAL A 244 17.33 14.72 -6.03
C VAL A 244 16.39 13.51 -6.08
N ALA A 245 15.61 13.34 -5.03
CA ALA A 245 14.56 12.35 -5.00
C ALA A 245 13.29 12.94 -5.63
N LYS A 246 12.77 12.27 -6.64
CA LYS A 246 11.52 12.65 -7.30
C LYS A 246 10.43 11.65 -7.04
N GLN A 247 9.24 12.15 -6.76
CA GLN A 247 8.05 11.33 -6.57
C GLN A 247 7.22 11.32 -7.86
N VAL A 248 6.86 10.13 -8.31
CA VAL A 248 5.82 9.95 -9.34
C VAL A 248 4.49 9.75 -8.65
N SER A 249 3.47 10.44 -9.15
CA SER A 249 2.09 10.34 -8.69
C SER A 249 1.19 9.95 -9.83
N LEU A 250 0.27 9.02 -9.57
CA LEU A 250 -0.77 8.62 -10.51
C LEU A 250 -2.10 9.25 -10.08
N PHE A 251 -3.02 9.35 -11.01
CA PHE A 251 -4.41 9.74 -10.79
C PHE A 251 -4.58 11.10 -10.07
N PRO A 252 -4.49 12.20 -10.82
CA PRO A 252 -4.87 13.52 -10.33
C PRO A 252 -6.38 13.56 -10.02
N MET A 253 -6.95 14.73 -9.84
CA MET A 253 -8.40 14.92 -9.79
C MET A 253 -9.05 14.42 -11.09
N ILE A 254 -10.02 13.49 -10.97
CA ILE A 254 -10.73 12.91 -12.12
C ILE A 254 -12.23 13.12 -11.92
N PRO A 255 -12.85 14.05 -12.64
CA PRO A 255 -14.30 14.17 -12.68
C PRO A 255 -14.90 13.05 -13.52
N SER A 256 -16.08 12.59 -13.14
CA SER A 256 -16.86 11.59 -13.87
C SER A 256 -18.35 11.95 -13.88
N ILE A 257 -19.01 11.59 -14.97
CA ILE A 257 -20.45 11.74 -15.15
C ILE A 257 -21.00 10.41 -15.61
N SER A 258 -22.11 9.98 -15.00
CA SER A 258 -22.81 8.79 -15.45
C SER A 258 -24.32 9.01 -15.49
N TYR A 259 -24.97 8.31 -16.43
CA TYR A 259 -26.42 8.29 -16.55
C TYR A 259 -26.90 6.85 -16.65
N ARG A 260 -27.77 6.46 -15.72
CA ARG A 260 -28.32 5.09 -15.64
C ARG A 260 -29.82 5.14 -15.82
N ILE A 261 -30.35 4.23 -16.63
CA ILE A 261 -31.79 3.93 -16.74
C ILE A 261 -31.98 2.49 -16.32
N LYS A 262 -33.00 2.26 -15.50
CA LYS A 262 -33.46 0.93 -15.09
C LYS A 262 -34.93 0.83 -15.46
N PHE A 263 -35.28 -0.17 -16.28
CA PHE A 263 -36.61 -0.54 -16.70
C PHE A 263 -37.22 -1.58 -15.77
#